data_c00af405ed505bd83b25171b7c307759
#
_entry.id   c00af405ed505bd83b25171b7c307759
#
_cell.length_a   1.000
_cell.length_b   1.000
_cell.length_c   1.000
_cell.angle_alpha   90.00
_cell.angle_beta   90.00
_cell.angle_gamma   90.00
#
_symmetry.space_group_name_H-M   'P 1'
#
loop_
_entity.id
_entity.type
_entity.pdbx_description
1 polymer ?
#
loop_
_entity_poly.entity_id
_entity_poly.type
_entity_poly.pdbx_seq_one_letter_code
_entity_poly.pdbx_strand_id
1 'polypeptide(L)'
;MTTITLPALIQRFFTDRLCVQMEASRHTVAGYRDTFRLLLRYASARHGKPPVKLTIEDIDADLVADFLVHTETARGNSARSRNTRLAAIRSFFRYVAMSDPTWLLHCQRILAMPSKRYVRRAVTFLDGEEIAALLAAPNRTTWTGRRDHALLLLAVQTGLRASELVGLRCGDVVLGTGAHIRCMGKGRKERATPLRRETAKLLAKWIGDNQENRPLFPSLRGEPLSRDALEHLVRKHSLTASRACPSIGTKRITPHTLRHSTAMDLLHHGVDPAVIALWLGHENVETTQIYIHADMRLKEKALARVAAPATPSSRFRPDDQLLAFLEAL
;
A
#
# COMPACT_ATOMS: atom_id res chain seq x y z
N MET A 1 -41.33 -15.76 -9.79
CA MET A 1 -39.83 -15.70 -9.62
C MET A 1 -39.54 -15.58 -8.16
N THR A 2 -38.81 -16.51 -7.58
CA THR A 2 -38.50 -16.49 -6.15
C THR A 2 -37.46 -15.39 -5.89
N THR A 3 -37.85 -14.32 -5.22
CA THR A 3 -36.97 -13.20 -4.87
C THR A 3 -35.81 -13.72 -4.01
N ILE A 4 -34.57 -13.59 -4.49
CA ILE A 4 -33.38 -14.06 -3.77
C ILE A 4 -33.18 -13.15 -2.54
N THR A 5 -33.10 -13.76 -1.34
CA THR A 5 -32.93 -13.01 -0.09
C THR A 5 -31.55 -12.36 0.02
N LEU A 6 -31.42 -11.24 0.77
CA LEU A 6 -30.15 -10.56 1.02
C LEU A 6 -29.06 -11.51 1.58
N PRO A 7 -29.33 -12.38 2.56
CA PRO A 7 -28.33 -13.35 3.03
C PRO A 7 -27.83 -14.27 1.92
N ALA A 8 -28.72 -14.77 1.05
CA ALA A 8 -28.32 -15.64 -0.06
C ALA A 8 -27.49 -14.88 -1.11
N LEU A 9 -27.79 -13.62 -1.40
CA LEU A 9 -26.99 -12.78 -2.31
C LEU A 9 -25.60 -12.50 -1.72
N ILE A 10 -25.51 -12.18 -0.44
CA ILE A 10 -24.23 -11.97 0.23
C ILE A 10 -23.39 -13.26 0.18
N GLN A 11 -23.98 -14.41 0.51
CA GLN A 11 -23.29 -15.69 0.46
C GLN A 11 -22.74 -15.97 -0.96
N ARG A 12 -23.56 -15.88 -1.99
CA ARG A 12 -23.14 -16.06 -3.40
C ARG A 12 -22.07 -15.04 -3.82
N PHE A 13 -22.19 -13.79 -3.39
CA PHE A 13 -21.17 -12.79 -3.68
C PHE A 13 -19.81 -13.17 -3.11
N PHE A 14 -19.75 -13.68 -1.89
CA PHE A 14 -18.48 -14.10 -1.28
C PHE A 14 -17.96 -15.41 -1.87
N THR A 15 -18.81 -16.44 -2.01
CA THR A 15 -18.39 -17.76 -2.51
C THR A 15 -18.13 -17.75 -4.00
N ASP A 16 -19.11 -17.34 -4.80
CA ASP A 16 -19.07 -17.50 -6.26
C ASP A 16 -18.34 -16.32 -6.92
N ARG A 17 -18.75 -15.07 -6.57
CA ARG A 17 -18.18 -13.90 -7.25
C ARG A 17 -16.76 -13.60 -6.80
N LEU A 18 -16.49 -13.48 -5.49
CA LEU A 18 -15.16 -13.11 -5.00
C LEU A 18 -14.18 -14.29 -5.04
N CYS A 19 -14.58 -15.46 -4.53
CA CYS A 19 -13.64 -16.58 -4.41
C CYS A 19 -13.45 -17.33 -5.72
N VAL A 20 -14.52 -17.66 -6.46
CA VAL A 20 -14.43 -18.48 -7.68
C VAL A 20 -14.17 -17.62 -8.91
N GLN A 21 -15.05 -16.63 -9.22
CA GLN A 21 -14.95 -15.91 -10.49
C GLN A 21 -13.81 -14.87 -10.51
N MET A 22 -13.56 -14.20 -9.38
CA MET A 22 -12.53 -13.14 -9.29
C MET A 22 -11.20 -13.66 -8.72
N GLU A 23 -11.16 -14.85 -8.15
CA GLU A 23 -10.00 -15.38 -7.40
C GLU A 23 -9.41 -14.31 -6.45
N ALA A 24 -10.31 -13.56 -5.78
CA ALA A 24 -9.91 -12.43 -4.96
C ALA A 24 -8.96 -12.86 -3.84
N SER A 25 -7.95 -12.04 -3.57
CA SER A 25 -6.98 -12.34 -2.52
C SER A 25 -7.66 -12.51 -1.16
N ARG A 26 -7.09 -13.35 -0.28
CA ARG A 26 -7.60 -13.56 1.09
C ARG A 26 -7.74 -12.23 1.85
N HIS A 27 -6.88 -11.24 1.58
CA HIS A 27 -6.96 -9.91 2.18
C HIS A 27 -8.13 -9.09 1.65
N THR A 28 -8.44 -9.18 0.36
CA THR A 28 -9.62 -8.54 -0.24
C THR A 28 -10.89 -9.11 0.36
N VAL A 29 -11.00 -10.45 0.40
CA VAL A 29 -12.15 -11.15 0.98
C VAL A 29 -12.32 -10.76 2.47
N ALA A 30 -11.23 -10.75 3.25
CA ALA A 30 -11.27 -10.35 4.66
C ALA A 30 -11.72 -8.88 4.84
N GLY A 31 -11.20 -7.94 4.04
CA GLY A 31 -11.59 -6.53 4.08
C GLY A 31 -13.07 -6.31 3.71
N TYR A 32 -13.57 -7.06 2.71
CA TYR A 32 -14.98 -7.03 2.34
C TYR A 32 -15.84 -7.63 3.45
N ARG A 33 -15.48 -8.81 3.97
CA ARG A 33 -16.17 -9.46 5.10
C ARG A 33 -16.30 -8.51 6.30
N ASP A 34 -15.21 -7.84 6.67
CA ASP A 34 -15.22 -6.90 7.80
C ASP A 34 -16.12 -5.69 7.53
N THR A 35 -16.17 -5.22 6.28
CA THR A 35 -17.08 -4.15 5.88
C THR A 35 -18.54 -4.59 6.01
N PHE A 36 -18.90 -5.76 5.46
CA PHE A 36 -20.26 -6.28 5.53
C PHE A 36 -20.70 -6.62 6.94
N ARG A 37 -19.80 -7.19 7.76
CA ARG A 37 -20.10 -7.42 9.17
C ARG A 37 -20.46 -6.15 9.92
N LEU A 38 -19.77 -5.04 9.64
CA LEU A 38 -20.06 -3.74 10.26
C LEU A 38 -21.34 -3.13 9.69
N LEU A 39 -21.56 -3.18 8.39
CA LEU A 39 -22.76 -2.65 7.72
C LEU A 39 -24.02 -3.37 8.22
N LEU A 40 -24.01 -4.70 8.25
CA LEU A 40 -25.16 -5.50 8.70
C LEU A 40 -25.49 -5.28 10.18
N ARG A 41 -24.48 -5.11 11.05
CA ARG A 41 -24.69 -4.74 12.45
C ARG A 41 -25.29 -3.35 12.58
N TYR A 42 -24.83 -2.39 11.79
CA TYR A 42 -25.36 -1.04 11.79
C TYR A 42 -26.81 -1.02 11.30
N ALA A 43 -27.12 -1.69 10.19
CA ALA A 43 -28.47 -1.81 9.64
C ALA A 43 -29.40 -2.53 10.63
N SER A 44 -28.95 -3.61 11.27
CA SER A 44 -29.68 -4.35 12.30
C SER A 44 -30.08 -3.45 13.47
N ALA A 45 -29.17 -2.65 13.98
CA ALA A 45 -29.44 -1.69 15.06
C ALA A 45 -30.43 -0.59 14.61
N ARG A 46 -30.31 -0.11 13.37
CA ARG A 46 -31.16 0.96 12.83
C ARG A 46 -32.59 0.52 12.60
N HIS A 47 -32.80 -0.71 12.11
CA HIS A 47 -34.13 -1.26 11.78
C HIS A 47 -34.73 -2.12 12.90
N GLY A 48 -33.99 -2.41 13.97
CA GLY A 48 -34.47 -3.34 15.01
C GLY A 48 -34.66 -4.79 14.54
N LYS A 49 -34.04 -5.16 13.40
CA LYS A 49 -34.16 -6.50 12.80
C LYS A 49 -32.84 -7.27 12.93
N PRO A 50 -32.86 -8.58 13.22
CA PRO A 50 -31.64 -9.37 13.17
C PRO A 50 -31.07 -9.42 11.73
N PRO A 51 -29.75 -9.51 11.53
CA PRO A 51 -29.11 -9.46 10.21
C PRO A 51 -29.69 -10.42 9.17
N VAL A 52 -30.15 -11.60 9.62
CA VAL A 52 -30.76 -12.63 8.73
C VAL A 52 -32.10 -12.22 8.16
N LYS A 53 -32.80 -11.29 8.82
CA LYS A 53 -34.13 -10.76 8.38
C LYS A 53 -34.03 -9.44 7.63
N LEU A 54 -32.83 -8.88 7.44
CA LEU A 54 -32.62 -7.70 6.60
C LEU A 54 -32.86 -8.05 5.13
N THR A 55 -33.47 -7.11 4.43
CA THR A 55 -33.76 -7.20 2.99
C THR A 55 -32.83 -6.25 2.21
N ILE A 56 -32.89 -6.27 0.88
CA ILE A 56 -32.12 -5.34 0.03
C ILE A 56 -32.59 -3.91 0.26
N GLU A 57 -33.90 -3.71 0.40
CA GLU A 57 -34.52 -2.41 0.66
C GLU A 57 -34.04 -1.78 1.98
N ASP A 58 -33.79 -2.60 2.99
CA ASP A 58 -33.27 -2.14 4.28
C ASP A 58 -31.86 -1.54 4.17
N ILE A 59 -31.15 -1.78 3.05
CA ILE A 59 -29.78 -1.26 2.81
C ILE A 59 -29.83 -0.31 1.60
N ASP A 60 -30.44 0.82 1.79
CA ASP A 60 -30.53 1.88 0.78
C ASP A 60 -29.31 2.84 0.82
N ALA A 61 -29.34 3.84 -0.10
CA ALA A 61 -28.26 4.81 -0.21
C ALA A 61 -28.12 5.68 1.05
N ASP A 62 -29.23 6.00 1.70
CA ASP A 62 -29.25 6.86 2.89
C ASP A 62 -28.65 6.11 4.10
N LEU A 63 -29.05 4.85 4.30
CA LEU A 63 -28.45 3.99 5.33
C LEU A 63 -26.94 3.78 5.10
N VAL A 64 -26.51 3.57 3.84
CA VAL A 64 -25.08 3.43 3.50
C VAL A 64 -24.35 4.74 3.77
N ALA A 65 -24.93 5.91 3.49
CA ALA A 65 -24.33 7.20 3.80
C ALA A 65 -24.15 7.38 5.31
N ASP A 66 -25.20 7.14 6.10
CA ASP A 66 -25.17 7.21 7.57
C ASP A 66 -24.16 6.23 8.17
N PHE A 67 -24.10 5.00 7.66
CA PHE A 67 -23.08 4.02 8.07
C PHE A 67 -21.66 4.52 7.83
N LEU A 68 -21.39 5.12 6.68
CA LEU A 68 -20.07 5.65 6.36
C LEU A 68 -19.70 6.82 7.28
N VAL A 69 -20.64 7.71 7.60
CA VAL A 69 -20.47 8.79 8.60
C VAL A 69 -20.22 8.18 9.98
N HIS A 70 -21.04 7.21 10.41
CA HIS A 70 -20.86 6.51 11.67
C HIS A 70 -19.45 5.88 11.80
N THR A 71 -18.92 5.28 10.74
CA THR A 71 -17.56 4.72 10.79
C THR A 71 -16.47 5.79 10.95
N GLU A 72 -16.67 7.01 10.45
CA GLU A 72 -15.75 8.12 10.65
C GLU A 72 -15.85 8.69 12.06
N THR A 73 -17.06 8.95 12.56
CA THR A 73 -17.31 9.62 13.85
C THR A 73 -17.09 8.70 15.05
N ALA A 74 -17.74 7.53 15.05
CA ALA A 74 -17.71 6.61 16.21
C ALA A 74 -16.47 5.72 16.24
N ARG A 75 -15.80 5.48 15.10
CA ARG A 75 -14.63 4.58 15.00
C ARG A 75 -13.34 5.29 14.57
N GLY A 76 -13.36 6.60 14.37
CA GLY A 76 -12.18 7.37 13.96
C GLY A 76 -11.59 6.95 12.60
N ASN A 77 -12.38 6.38 11.70
CA ASN A 77 -11.88 5.95 10.40
C ASN A 77 -11.48 7.15 9.53
N SER A 78 -10.35 7.04 8.86
CA SER A 78 -9.94 8.03 7.85
C SER A 78 -10.87 8.00 6.62
N ALA A 79 -10.91 9.10 5.87
CA ALA A 79 -11.63 9.18 4.58
C ALA A 79 -11.17 8.08 3.60
N ARG A 80 -9.89 7.68 3.64
CA ARG A 80 -9.37 6.55 2.86
C ARG A 80 -10.02 5.23 3.27
N SER A 81 -10.12 4.95 4.57
CA SER A 81 -10.77 3.73 5.10
C SER A 81 -12.26 3.71 4.76
N ARG A 82 -12.94 4.87 4.89
CA ARG A 82 -14.33 5.06 4.45
C ARG A 82 -14.50 4.70 2.97
N ASN A 83 -13.65 5.23 2.10
CA ASN A 83 -13.71 4.97 0.65
C ASN A 83 -13.45 3.50 0.31
N THR A 84 -12.55 2.82 1.05
CA THR A 84 -12.33 1.38 0.90
C THR A 84 -13.59 0.57 1.24
N ARG A 85 -14.33 0.96 2.30
CA ARG A 85 -15.61 0.34 2.64
C ARG A 85 -16.67 0.60 1.57
N LEU A 86 -16.78 1.85 1.08
CA LEU A 86 -17.69 2.19 0.00
C LEU A 86 -17.40 1.38 -1.26
N ALA A 87 -16.12 1.15 -1.59
CA ALA A 87 -15.73 0.32 -2.73
C ALA A 87 -16.21 -1.13 -2.59
N ALA A 88 -16.10 -1.72 -1.38
CA ALA A 88 -16.62 -3.06 -1.09
C ALA A 88 -18.15 -3.13 -1.24
N ILE A 89 -18.87 -2.12 -0.70
CA ILE A 89 -20.34 -2.02 -0.82
C ILE A 89 -20.74 -1.88 -2.28
N ARG A 90 -20.12 -1.00 -3.04
CA ARG A 90 -20.38 -0.82 -4.47
C ARG A 90 -20.12 -2.10 -5.28
N SER A 91 -19.07 -2.85 -4.95
CA SER A 91 -18.79 -4.12 -5.62
C SER A 91 -19.92 -5.12 -5.45
N PHE A 92 -20.51 -5.19 -4.27
CA PHE A 92 -21.68 -6.02 -3.99
C PHE A 92 -22.92 -5.53 -4.72
N PHE A 93 -23.28 -4.26 -4.63
CA PHE A 93 -24.48 -3.73 -5.29
C PHE A 93 -24.38 -3.77 -6.81
N ARG A 94 -23.17 -3.70 -7.39
CA ARG A 94 -22.95 -4.00 -8.81
C ARG A 94 -23.25 -5.46 -9.14
N TYR A 95 -22.85 -6.38 -8.27
CA TYR A 95 -23.18 -7.80 -8.41
C TYR A 95 -24.71 -8.02 -8.31
N VAL A 96 -25.38 -7.39 -7.34
CA VAL A 96 -26.87 -7.47 -7.19
C VAL A 96 -27.57 -6.98 -8.45
N ALA A 97 -27.21 -5.79 -8.97
CA ALA A 97 -27.81 -5.21 -10.17
C ALA A 97 -27.66 -6.11 -11.42
N MET A 98 -26.57 -6.88 -11.51
CA MET A 98 -26.34 -7.83 -12.58
C MET A 98 -27.08 -9.16 -12.37
N SER A 99 -27.33 -9.53 -11.10
CA SER A 99 -27.99 -10.79 -10.75
C SER A 99 -29.52 -10.70 -10.85
N ASP A 100 -30.06 -9.53 -10.55
CA ASP A 100 -31.50 -9.27 -10.56
C ASP A 100 -31.78 -7.82 -11.00
N PRO A 101 -32.19 -7.60 -12.27
CA PRO A 101 -32.45 -6.26 -12.79
C PRO A 101 -33.56 -5.49 -12.07
N THR A 102 -34.42 -6.13 -11.31
CA THR A 102 -35.48 -5.43 -10.54
C THR A 102 -34.89 -4.46 -9.51
N TRP A 103 -33.66 -4.72 -9.05
CA TRP A 103 -32.92 -3.88 -8.10
C TRP A 103 -32.07 -2.78 -8.76
N LEU A 104 -32.15 -2.62 -10.08
CA LEU A 104 -31.21 -1.72 -10.80
C LEU A 104 -31.26 -0.29 -10.27
N LEU A 105 -32.46 0.30 -10.12
CA LEU A 105 -32.60 1.69 -9.64
C LEU A 105 -32.11 1.86 -8.20
N HIS A 106 -32.42 0.90 -7.32
CA HIS A 106 -31.93 0.87 -5.95
C HIS A 106 -30.41 0.83 -5.92
N CYS A 107 -29.82 -0.07 -6.68
CA CYS A 107 -28.36 -0.22 -6.78
C CYS A 107 -27.68 1.03 -7.36
N GLN A 108 -28.27 1.66 -8.38
CA GLN A 108 -27.71 2.86 -9.01
C GLN A 108 -27.51 4.02 -8.03
N ARG A 109 -28.46 4.24 -7.10
CA ARG A 109 -28.32 5.27 -6.05
C ARG A 109 -27.07 5.03 -5.18
N ILE A 110 -26.80 3.80 -4.78
CA ILE A 110 -25.60 3.42 -4.00
C ILE A 110 -24.32 3.51 -4.84
N LEU A 111 -24.39 3.09 -6.09
CA LEU A 111 -23.25 3.15 -7.01
C LEU A 111 -22.85 4.58 -7.36
N ALA A 112 -23.80 5.52 -7.40
CA ALA A 112 -23.58 6.94 -7.66
C ALA A 112 -22.96 7.70 -6.46
N MET A 113 -22.96 7.15 -5.24
CA MET A 113 -22.44 7.83 -4.07
C MET A 113 -20.98 8.27 -4.28
N PRO A 114 -20.58 9.54 -4.01
CA PRO A 114 -19.21 10.00 -4.27
C PRO A 114 -18.20 9.44 -3.26
N SER A 115 -16.98 9.21 -3.72
CA SER A 115 -15.83 8.99 -2.83
C SER A 115 -15.40 10.31 -2.19
N LYS A 116 -15.10 10.31 -0.90
CA LYS A 116 -14.66 11.50 -0.16
C LYS A 116 -13.22 11.86 -0.58
N ARG A 117 -12.97 13.12 -0.89
CA ARG A 117 -11.63 13.61 -1.14
C ARG A 117 -10.80 13.57 0.15
N TYR A 118 -9.53 13.30 0.05
CA TYR A 118 -8.61 13.34 1.17
C TYR A 118 -7.21 13.78 0.73
N VAL A 119 -6.51 14.45 1.63
CA VAL A 119 -5.14 14.91 1.37
C VAL A 119 -4.20 13.70 1.36
N ARG A 120 -3.48 13.51 0.26
CA ARG A 120 -2.39 12.53 0.20
C ARG A 120 -1.18 13.15 0.89
N ARG A 121 -0.78 12.57 2.02
CA ARG A 121 0.44 13.00 2.70
C ARG A 121 1.66 12.65 1.86
N ALA A 122 2.69 13.49 1.94
CA ALA A 122 3.98 13.17 1.34
C ALA A 122 4.50 11.82 1.84
N VAL A 123 5.15 11.09 0.96
CA VAL A 123 5.70 9.76 1.26
C VAL A 123 6.91 9.93 2.17
N THR A 124 6.91 9.26 3.32
CA THR A 124 8.07 9.18 4.19
C THR A 124 9.08 8.19 3.60
N PHE A 125 10.34 8.61 3.46
CA PHE A 125 11.45 7.76 3.00
C PHE A 125 12.72 8.08 3.78
N LEU A 126 13.70 7.21 3.68
CA LEU A 126 15.04 7.36 4.24
C LEU A 126 16.01 7.82 3.14
N ASP A 127 16.85 8.77 3.45
CA ASP A 127 17.99 9.15 2.60
C ASP A 127 19.17 8.18 2.77
N GLY A 128 20.29 8.47 2.06
CA GLY A 128 21.46 7.60 2.05
C GLY A 128 22.13 7.43 3.42
N GLU A 129 22.22 8.52 4.22
CA GLU A 129 22.80 8.51 5.55
C GLU A 129 21.92 7.73 6.53
N GLU A 130 20.62 7.93 6.47
CA GLU A 130 19.64 7.20 7.29
C GLU A 130 19.63 5.70 6.95
N ILE A 131 19.74 5.34 5.66
CA ILE A 131 19.87 3.95 5.22
C ILE A 131 21.16 3.34 5.77
N ALA A 132 22.28 4.05 5.65
CA ALA A 132 23.57 3.58 6.18
C ALA A 132 23.51 3.35 7.70
N ALA A 133 22.92 4.28 8.46
CA ALA A 133 22.73 4.14 9.91
C ALA A 133 21.83 2.93 10.26
N LEU A 134 20.72 2.74 9.50
CA LEU A 134 19.83 1.60 9.69
C LEU A 134 20.53 0.26 9.42
N LEU A 135 21.37 0.17 8.39
CA LEU A 135 22.12 -1.03 8.04
C LEU A 135 23.26 -1.32 9.02
N ALA A 136 23.77 -0.31 9.69
CA ALA A 136 24.81 -0.47 10.74
C ALA A 136 24.22 -0.90 12.09
N ALA A 137 22.93 -0.71 12.33
CA ALA A 137 22.27 -0.94 13.62
C ALA A 137 22.26 -2.42 14.09
N PRO A 138 22.14 -3.46 13.23
CA PRO A 138 22.16 -4.84 13.67
C PRO A 138 23.54 -5.27 14.19
N ASN A 139 23.59 -5.92 15.35
CA ASN A 139 24.83 -6.50 15.88
C ASN A 139 25.20 -7.75 15.09
N ARG A 140 26.17 -7.64 14.17
CA ARG A 140 26.59 -8.72 13.26
C ARG A 140 27.39 -9.84 13.94
N THR A 141 27.77 -9.71 15.22
CA THR A 141 28.42 -10.80 15.97
C THR A 141 27.41 -11.91 16.29
N THR A 142 26.12 -11.58 16.41
CA THR A 142 25.07 -12.54 16.70
C THR A 142 24.44 -13.09 15.40
N TRP A 143 23.90 -14.29 15.46
CA TRP A 143 23.18 -14.90 14.33
C TRP A 143 21.97 -14.06 13.90
N THR A 144 21.16 -13.61 14.88
CA THR A 144 20.00 -12.76 14.62
C THR A 144 20.41 -11.44 13.98
N GLY A 145 21.48 -10.82 14.43
CA GLY A 145 21.96 -9.56 13.85
C GLY A 145 22.50 -9.72 12.43
N ARG A 146 23.17 -10.85 12.11
CA ARG A 146 23.56 -11.15 10.71
C ARG A 146 22.34 -11.35 9.82
N ARG A 147 21.32 -12.10 10.29
CA ARG A 147 20.04 -12.24 9.58
C ARG A 147 19.38 -10.90 9.33
N ASP A 148 19.23 -10.09 10.38
CA ASP A 148 18.55 -8.81 10.34
C ASP A 148 19.25 -7.84 9.38
N HIS A 149 20.60 -7.82 9.40
CA HIS A 149 21.39 -7.02 8.47
C HIS A 149 21.17 -7.46 7.01
N ALA A 150 21.22 -8.77 6.71
CA ALA A 150 21.01 -9.29 5.37
C ALA A 150 19.58 -8.98 4.87
N LEU A 151 18.59 -9.12 5.75
CA LEU A 151 17.18 -8.79 5.45
C LEU A 151 17.00 -7.30 5.16
N LEU A 152 17.52 -6.41 6.00
CA LEU A 152 17.42 -4.96 5.81
C LEU A 152 18.13 -4.51 4.54
N LEU A 153 19.32 -5.03 4.26
CA LEU A 153 20.07 -4.74 3.04
C LEU A 153 19.28 -5.15 1.80
N LEU A 154 18.71 -6.37 1.81
CA LEU A 154 17.87 -6.84 0.71
C LEU A 154 16.63 -5.96 0.54
N ALA A 155 15.96 -5.60 1.65
CA ALA A 155 14.75 -4.78 1.64
C ALA A 155 14.98 -3.40 1.00
N VAL A 156 16.06 -2.70 1.37
CA VAL A 156 16.37 -1.36 0.85
C VAL A 156 16.90 -1.40 -0.57
N GLN A 157 17.53 -2.49 -1.00
CA GLN A 157 18.02 -2.63 -2.37
C GLN A 157 16.91 -2.99 -3.35
N THR A 158 16.04 -3.93 -2.98
CA THR A 158 15.06 -4.51 -3.91
C THR A 158 13.69 -3.86 -3.82
N GLY A 159 13.36 -3.23 -2.69
CA GLY A 159 12.04 -2.66 -2.45
C GLY A 159 10.92 -3.70 -2.42
N LEU A 160 11.21 -4.95 -2.07
CA LEU A 160 10.21 -6.02 -1.95
C LEU A 160 9.12 -5.65 -0.95
N ARG A 161 7.88 -6.10 -1.20
CA ARG A 161 6.79 -5.97 -0.22
C ARG A 161 7.09 -6.81 1.03
N ALA A 162 6.58 -6.39 2.19
CA ALA A 162 6.77 -7.15 3.44
C ALA A 162 6.41 -8.63 3.28
N SER A 163 5.29 -8.94 2.60
CA SER A 163 4.87 -10.33 2.35
C SER A 163 5.79 -11.09 1.40
N GLU A 164 6.37 -10.42 0.42
CA GLU A 164 7.34 -11.01 -0.50
C GLU A 164 8.64 -11.31 0.26
N LEU A 165 9.14 -10.34 1.03
CA LEU A 165 10.39 -10.45 1.78
C LEU A 165 10.36 -11.58 2.82
N VAL A 166 9.27 -11.71 3.59
CA VAL A 166 9.16 -12.79 4.59
C VAL A 166 8.86 -14.16 3.97
N GLY A 167 8.32 -14.17 2.75
CA GLY A 167 8.01 -15.39 2.01
C GLY A 167 9.18 -15.97 1.23
N LEU A 168 10.32 -15.26 1.10
CA LEU A 168 11.47 -15.73 0.35
C LEU A 168 12.06 -17.02 0.91
N ARG A 169 12.47 -17.89 0.01
CA ARG A 169 13.22 -19.12 0.28
C ARG A 169 14.67 -18.99 -0.24
N CYS A 170 15.56 -19.83 0.24
CA CYS A 170 16.94 -19.82 -0.24
C CYS A 170 17.05 -20.05 -1.75
N GLY A 171 16.18 -20.88 -2.33
CA GLY A 171 16.11 -21.15 -3.77
C GLY A 171 15.56 -19.99 -4.62
N ASP A 172 15.00 -18.93 -3.98
CA ASP A 172 14.59 -17.73 -4.71
C ASP A 172 15.75 -16.78 -5.00
N VAL A 173 16.93 -17.05 -4.41
CA VAL A 173 18.16 -16.28 -4.60
C VAL A 173 18.99 -16.94 -5.68
N VAL A 174 19.02 -16.37 -6.87
CA VAL A 174 19.90 -16.80 -7.96
C VAL A 174 21.23 -16.08 -7.81
N LEU A 175 22.31 -16.85 -7.60
CA LEU A 175 23.68 -16.35 -7.42
C LEU A 175 24.49 -16.51 -8.71
N GLY A 176 25.68 -15.90 -8.76
CA GLY A 176 26.56 -15.97 -9.94
C GLY A 176 26.34 -14.83 -10.93
N THR A 177 26.53 -15.11 -12.22
CA THR A 177 26.34 -14.11 -13.29
C THR A 177 24.85 -13.76 -13.39
N GLY A 178 24.54 -12.44 -13.31
CA GLY A 178 23.14 -12.00 -13.34
C GLY A 178 22.39 -12.27 -12.04
N ALA A 179 23.08 -12.22 -10.88
CA ALA A 179 22.48 -12.44 -9.56
C ALA A 179 21.20 -11.63 -9.36
N HIS A 180 20.13 -12.30 -8.95
CA HIS A 180 18.81 -11.70 -8.76
C HIS A 180 17.97 -12.46 -7.73
N ILE A 181 16.90 -11.82 -7.26
CA ILE A 181 15.86 -12.46 -6.46
C ILE A 181 14.65 -12.71 -7.36
N ARG A 182 14.13 -13.94 -7.33
CA ARG A 182 12.82 -14.28 -7.89
C ARG A 182 11.76 -14.09 -6.81
N CYS A 183 10.67 -13.41 -7.11
CA CYS A 183 9.56 -13.30 -6.17
C CYS A 183 8.21 -13.32 -6.91
N MET A 184 7.21 -13.90 -6.24
CA MET A 184 5.83 -13.92 -6.71
C MET A 184 5.13 -12.65 -6.23
N GLY A 185 4.80 -11.75 -7.15
CA GLY A 185 4.08 -10.51 -6.87
C GLY A 185 2.57 -10.69 -6.75
N LYS A 186 1.86 -9.57 -6.63
CA LYS A 186 0.39 -9.55 -6.67
C LYS A 186 -0.12 -10.06 -8.02
N GLY A 187 -1.21 -10.83 -8.01
CA GLY A 187 -1.76 -11.43 -9.23
C GLY A 187 -0.95 -12.63 -9.76
N ARG A 188 -0.14 -13.28 -8.90
CA ARG A 188 0.69 -14.45 -9.27
C ARG A 188 1.70 -14.17 -10.39
N LYS A 189 2.10 -12.90 -10.57
CA LYS A 189 3.12 -12.54 -11.56
C LYS A 189 4.50 -12.70 -10.94
N GLU A 190 5.31 -13.55 -11.54
CA GLU A 190 6.72 -13.69 -11.18
C GLU A 190 7.50 -12.46 -11.65
N ARG A 191 8.45 -12.01 -10.83
CA ARG A 191 9.41 -11.00 -11.23
C ARG A 191 10.79 -11.31 -10.68
N ALA A 192 11.81 -10.92 -11.42
CA ALA A 192 13.19 -10.94 -11.02
C ALA A 192 13.65 -9.52 -10.65
N THR A 193 14.33 -9.36 -9.53
CA THR A 193 14.94 -8.09 -9.11
C THR A 193 16.44 -8.28 -8.98
N PRO A 194 17.27 -7.55 -9.74
CA PRO A 194 18.72 -7.75 -9.75
C PRO A 194 19.36 -7.39 -8.41
N LEU A 195 20.45 -8.08 -8.07
CA LEU A 195 21.24 -7.86 -6.88
C LEU A 195 22.58 -7.20 -7.21
N ARG A 196 23.00 -6.25 -6.37
CA ARG A 196 24.38 -5.74 -6.40
C ARG A 196 25.34 -6.85 -5.98
N ARG A 197 26.56 -6.81 -6.49
CA ARG A 197 27.58 -7.83 -6.25
C ARG A 197 27.85 -8.07 -4.74
N GLU A 198 27.87 -6.99 -3.96
CA GLU A 198 28.11 -7.05 -2.50
C GLU A 198 26.95 -7.75 -1.79
N THR A 199 25.73 -7.46 -2.18
CA THR A 199 24.53 -8.10 -1.61
C THR A 199 24.46 -9.57 -1.99
N ALA A 200 24.78 -9.92 -3.25
CA ALA A 200 24.85 -11.32 -3.69
C ALA A 200 25.90 -12.10 -2.88
N LYS A 201 27.10 -11.54 -2.66
CA LYS A 201 28.15 -12.17 -1.82
C LYS A 201 27.69 -12.34 -0.37
N LEU A 202 27.01 -11.33 0.19
CA LEU A 202 26.51 -11.40 1.57
C LEU A 202 25.44 -12.49 1.70
N LEU A 203 24.51 -12.56 0.74
CA LEU A 203 23.47 -13.59 0.73
C LEU A 203 24.05 -14.98 0.50
N ALA A 204 25.04 -15.14 -0.38
CA ALA A 204 25.76 -16.40 -0.54
C ALA A 204 26.35 -16.91 0.77
N LYS A 205 27.04 -16.00 1.51
CA LYS A 205 27.59 -16.34 2.84
C LYS A 205 26.52 -16.62 3.88
N TRP A 206 25.35 -15.93 3.79
CA TRP A 206 24.23 -16.13 4.71
C TRP A 206 23.53 -17.48 4.45
N ILE A 207 23.31 -17.81 3.19
CA ILE A 207 22.65 -19.06 2.77
C ILE A 207 23.55 -20.25 3.09
N GLY A 208 24.85 -20.19 2.76
CA GLY A 208 25.76 -21.32 2.89
C GLY A 208 25.21 -22.55 2.19
N ASP A 209 25.27 -23.72 2.85
CA ASP A 209 24.79 -25.01 2.35
C ASP A 209 23.31 -25.29 2.66
N ASN A 210 22.51 -24.25 2.93
CA ASN A 210 21.09 -24.42 3.26
C ASN A 210 20.29 -24.93 2.05
N GLN A 211 19.31 -25.78 2.34
CA GLN A 211 18.39 -26.32 1.32
C GLN A 211 17.55 -25.23 0.69
N GLU A 212 17.26 -25.34 -0.60
CA GLU A 212 16.49 -24.37 -1.40
C GLU A 212 15.14 -24.03 -0.80
N ASN A 213 14.45 -24.99 -0.22
CA ASN A 213 13.12 -24.81 0.37
C ASN A 213 13.10 -24.12 1.72
N ARG A 214 14.26 -23.89 2.34
CA ARG A 214 14.34 -23.23 3.64
C ARG A 214 14.00 -21.73 3.52
N PRO A 215 13.30 -21.16 4.51
CA PRO A 215 13.08 -19.70 4.54
C PRO A 215 14.42 -18.95 4.48
N LEU A 216 14.50 -17.91 3.64
CA LEU A 216 15.72 -17.11 3.50
C LEU A 216 16.06 -16.40 4.83
N PHE A 217 15.03 -15.90 5.53
CA PHE A 217 15.16 -15.21 6.81
C PHE A 217 14.32 -15.90 7.89
N PRO A 218 14.78 -17.04 8.43
CA PRO A 218 14.01 -17.79 9.41
C PRO A 218 13.97 -17.09 10.78
N SER A 219 12.93 -17.41 11.56
CA SER A 219 12.87 -17.15 12.99
C SER A 219 13.90 -18.03 13.75
N LEU A 220 14.05 -17.83 15.06
CA LEU A 220 14.89 -18.71 15.89
C LEU A 220 14.40 -20.17 15.90
N ARG A 221 13.12 -20.40 15.55
CA ARG A 221 12.52 -21.75 15.45
C ARG A 221 12.68 -22.38 14.06
N GLY A 222 13.36 -21.71 13.12
CA GLY A 222 13.51 -22.16 11.74
C GLY A 222 12.34 -21.82 10.80
N GLU A 223 11.22 -21.30 11.32
CA GLU A 223 10.04 -20.94 10.55
C GLU A 223 10.17 -19.57 9.87
N PRO A 224 9.39 -19.29 8.80
CA PRO A 224 9.36 -17.96 8.18
C PRO A 224 9.01 -16.87 9.21
N LEU A 225 9.56 -15.68 9.06
CA LEU A 225 9.15 -14.52 9.86
C LEU A 225 7.71 -14.13 9.51
N SER A 226 6.93 -13.74 10.52
CA SER A 226 5.64 -13.10 10.30
C SER A 226 5.84 -11.63 9.86
N ARG A 227 4.79 -11.02 9.29
CA ARG A 227 4.81 -9.57 8.98
C ARG A 227 5.02 -8.72 10.22
N ASP A 228 4.38 -9.09 11.33
CA ASP A 228 4.50 -8.39 12.61
C ASP A 228 5.93 -8.50 13.16
N ALA A 229 6.56 -9.67 13.01
CA ALA A 229 7.96 -9.86 13.38
C ALA A 229 8.88 -8.98 12.53
N LEU A 230 8.62 -8.85 11.23
CA LEU A 230 9.36 -7.94 10.35
C LEU A 230 9.17 -6.47 10.74
N GLU A 231 7.94 -6.04 11.04
CA GLU A 231 7.67 -4.67 11.51
C GLU A 231 8.39 -4.39 12.83
N HIS A 232 8.36 -5.35 13.76
CA HIS A 232 9.07 -5.23 15.03
C HIS A 232 10.59 -5.12 14.82
N LEU A 233 11.16 -5.94 13.93
CA LEU A 233 12.57 -5.91 13.56
C LEU A 233 12.97 -4.54 12.99
N VAL A 234 12.22 -4.03 12.01
CA VAL A 234 12.48 -2.71 11.41
C VAL A 234 12.42 -1.62 12.48
N ARG A 235 11.38 -1.63 13.33
CA ARG A 235 11.23 -0.65 14.41
C ARG A 235 12.40 -0.73 15.40
N LYS A 236 12.80 -1.93 15.83
CA LYS A 236 13.93 -2.15 16.75
C LYS A 236 15.21 -1.52 16.20
N HIS A 237 15.55 -1.81 14.95
CA HIS A 237 16.79 -1.31 14.34
C HIS A 237 16.70 0.19 14.00
N SER A 238 15.52 0.72 13.70
CA SER A 238 15.32 2.17 13.54
C SER A 238 15.56 2.93 14.85
N LEU A 239 15.10 2.40 15.98
CA LEU A 239 15.39 2.97 17.31
C LEU A 239 16.88 2.91 17.66
N THR A 240 17.59 1.88 17.24
CA THR A 240 19.03 1.81 17.42
C THR A 240 19.75 2.81 16.51
N ALA A 241 19.35 2.88 15.25
CA ALA A 241 19.93 3.79 14.25
C ALA A 241 19.70 5.26 14.59
N SER A 242 18.57 5.61 15.24
CA SER A 242 18.26 7.00 15.61
C SER A 242 19.24 7.60 16.63
N ARG A 243 20.01 6.76 17.33
CA ARG A 243 21.09 7.22 18.23
C ARG A 243 22.28 7.81 17.44
N ALA A 244 22.56 7.24 16.26
CA ALA A 244 23.62 7.71 15.38
C ALA A 244 23.13 8.71 14.35
N CYS A 245 21.86 8.62 13.94
CA CYS A 245 21.20 9.48 12.97
C CYS A 245 19.85 9.96 13.52
N PRO A 246 19.80 11.11 14.25
CA PRO A 246 18.59 11.59 14.94
C PRO A 246 17.38 11.82 14.04
N SER A 247 17.58 12.14 12.75
CA SER A 247 16.51 12.36 11.77
C SER A 247 15.58 11.13 11.62
N ILE A 248 16.13 9.92 11.79
CA ILE A 248 15.35 8.66 11.81
C ILE A 248 14.28 8.68 12.92
N GLY A 249 14.61 9.26 14.09
CA GLY A 249 13.70 9.33 15.24
C GLY A 249 12.44 10.15 15.00
N THR A 250 12.46 11.07 14.03
CA THR A 250 11.29 11.88 13.64
C THR A 250 10.36 11.17 12.64
N LYS A 251 10.79 10.04 12.10
CA LYS A 251 10.09 9.29 11.05
C LYS A 251 9.49 8.00 11.59
N ARG A 252 8.29 7.65 11.14
CA ARG A 252 7.73 6.31 11.37
C ARG A 252 8.27 5.34 10.32
N ILE A 253 9.29 4.56 10.68
CA ILE A 253 9.91 3.61 9.77
C ILE A 253 9.18 2.26 9.83
N THR A 254 8.76 1.78 8.67
CA THR A 254 8.07 0.51 8.46
C THR A 254 8.70 -0.22 7.27
N PRO A 255 8.43 -1.51 7.03
CA PRO A 255 8.86 -2.18 5.81
C PRO A 255 8.39 -1.46 4.53
N HIS A 256 7.26 -0.77 4.60
CA HIS A 256 6.75 0.02 3.47
C HIS A 256 7.58 1.29 3.24
N THR A 257 8.07 1.91 4.32
CA THR A 257 9.01 3.04 4.25
C THR A 257 10.30 2.63 3.54
N LEU A 258 10.85 1.44 3.83
CA LEU A 258 12.07 0.94 3.15
C LEU A 258 11.85 0.81 1.64
N ARG A 259 10.69 0.29 1.22
CA ARG A 259 10.32 0.22 -0.19
C ARG A 259 10.17 1.60 -0.84
N HIS A 260 9.62 2.57 -0.12
CA HIS A 260 9.55 3.96 -0.57
C HIS A 260 10.95 4.56 -0.73
N SER A 261 11.87 4.26 0.19
CA SER A 261 13.27 4.70 0.11
C SER A 261 13.96 4.13 -1.13
N THR A 262 13.74 2.85 -1.46
CA THR A 262 14.25 2.25 -2.71
C THR A 262 13.72 3.01 -3.94
N ALA A 263 12.42 3.31 -3.97
CA ALA A 263 11.81 4.03 -5.09
C ALA A 263 12.39 5.44 -5.25
N MET A 264 12.57 6.15 -4.13
CA MET A 264 13.14 7.51 -4.11
C MET A 264 14.62 7.51 -4.49
N ASP A 265 15.38 6.52 -4.04
CA ASP A 265 16.79 6.36 -4.41
C ASP A 265 16.95 6.15 -5.93
N LEU A 266 16.17 5.25 -6.52
CA LEU A 266 16.15 5.03 -7.97
C LEU A 266 15.76 6.31 -8.72
N LEU A 267 14.74 7.03 -8.24
CA LEU A 267 14.25 8.26 -8.84
C LEU A 267 15.29 9.38 -8.78
N HIS A 268 15.99 9.53 -7.64
CA HIS A 268 17.06 10.52 -7.46
C HIS A 268 18.26 10.26 -8.39
N HIS A 269 18.51 9.00 -8.74
CA HIS A 269 19.53 8.59 -9.70
C HIS A 269 19.05 8.65 -11.17
N GLY A 270 17.85 9.19 -11.40
CA GLY A 270 17.34 9.44 -12.76
C GLY A 270 16.76 8.23 -13.46
N VAL A 271 16.43 7.16 -12.72
CA VAL A 271 15.76 5.99 -13.29
C VAL A 271 14.33 6.36 -13.70
N ASP A 272 13.92 5.96 -14.89
CA ASP A 272 12.59 6.22 -15.42
C ASP A 272 11.49 5.65 -14.50
N PRO A 273 10.42 6.41 -14.21
CA PRO A 273 9.31 5.94 -13.38
C PRO A 273 8.64 4.65 -13.85
N ALA A 274 8.63 4.37 -15.16
CA ALA A 274 8.10 3.11 -15.67
C ALA A 274 9.02 1.92 -15.30
N VAL A 275 10.34 2.13 -15.32
CA VAL A 275 11.32 1.13 -14.87
C VAL A 275 11.20 0.92 -13.36
N ILE A 276 11.00 1.98 -12.57
CA ILE A 276 10.76 1.89 -11.12
C ILE A 276 9.48 1.10 -10.86
N ALA A 277 8.41 1.32 -11.64
CA ALA A 277 7.15 0.57 -11.52
C ALA A 277 7.37 -0.93 -11.78
N LEU A 278 8.13 -1.29 -12.82
CA LEU A 278 8.51 -2.68 -13.11
C LEU A 278 9.36 -3.28 -11.99
N TRP A 279 10.39 -2.55 -11.54
CA TRP A 279 11.28 -2.97 -10.44
C TRP A 279 10.49 -3.32 -9.18
N LEU A 280 9.58 -2.43 -8.79
CA LEU A 280 8.76 -2.62 -7.61
C LEU A 280 7.56 -3.56 -7.84
N GLY A 281 7.21 -3.91 -9.06
CA GLY A 281 6.01 -4.68 -9.38
C GLY A 281 4.73 -3.91 -9.04
N HIS A 282 4.64 -2.66 -9.49
CA HIS A 282 3.41 -1.89 -9.46
C HIS A 282 2.53 -2.32 -10.64
N GLU A 283 1.23 -2.55 -10.39
CA GLU A 283 0.27 -2.88 -11.45
C GLU A 283 0.02 -1.66 -12.35
N ASN A 284 0.02 -0.46 -11.76
CA ASN A 284 -0.20 0.80 -12.45
C ASN A 284 0.96 1.76 -12.19
N VAL A 285 1.42 2.43 -13.24
CA VAL A 285 2.46 3.47 -13.17
C VAL A 285 2.01 4.63 -12.27
N GLU A 286 0.71 4.90 -12.16
CA GLU A 286 0.12 5.88 -11.24
C GLU A 286 0.56 5.69 -9.78
N THR A 287 0.82 4.44 -9.37
CA THR A 287 1.35 4.16 -8.03
C THR A 287 2.76 4.70 -7.84
N THR A 288 3.52 4.87 -8.93
CA THR A 288 4.88 5.42 -8.94
C THR A 288 4.88 6.96 -9.00
N GLN A 289 3.81 7.58 -9.53
CA GLN A 289 3.67 9.05 -9.60
C GLN A 289 3.69 9.72 -8.23
N ILE A 290 3.31 9.00 -7.17
CA ILE A 290 3.38 9.53 -5.79
C ILE A 290 4.81 9.95 -5.40
N TYR A 291 5.83 9.30 -5.95
CA TYR A 291 7.23 9.62 -5.70
C TYR A 291 7.65 10.90 -6.44
N ILE A 292 7.20 11.10 -7.67
CA ILE A 292 7.45 12.31 -8.46
C ILE A 292 6.86 13.54 -7.76
N HIS A 293 5.66 13.42 -7.20
CA HIS A 293 5.02 14.51 -6.47
C HIS A 293 5.72 14.83 -5.14
N ALA A 294 6.35 13.85 -4.50
CA ALA A 294 7.01 14.01 -3.22
C ALA A 294 8.39 14.65 -3.30
N ASP A 295 9.02 14.70 -4.49
CA ASP A 295 10.41 15.10 -4.64
C ASP A 295 10.58 16.52 -5.18
N MET A 296 10.98 17.44 -4.27
CA MET A 296 11.33 18.82 -4.64
C MET A 296 12.62 18.90 -5.43
N ARG A 297 13.60 18.02 -5.18
CA ARG A 297 14.91 18.02 -5.87
C ARG A 297 14.76 17.76 -7.38
N LEU A 298 13.79 16.89 -7.78
CA LEU A 298 13.48 16.68 -9.18
C LEU A 298 12.88 17.93 -9.84
N LYS A 299 12.03 18.65 -9.12
CA LYS A 299 11.43 19.90 -9.60
C LYS A 299 12.50 20.99 -9.73
N GLU A 300 13.40 21.10 -8.78
CA GLU A 300 14.55 22.01 -8.82
C GLU A 300 15.49 21.68 -9.98
N LYS A 301 15.83 20.37 -10.18
CA LYS A 301 16.63 19.94 -11.34
C LYS A 301 15.94 20.22 -12.68
N ALA A 302 14.64 20.05 -12.76
CA ALA A 302 13.85 20.36 -13.95
C ALA A 302 13.85 21.88 -14.19
N LEU A 303 13.65 22.68 -13.14
CA LEU A 303 13.68 24.15 -13.21
C LEU A 303 15.06 24.68 -13.65
N ALA A 304 16.13 24.07 -13.14
CA ALA A 304 17.52 24.44 -13.53
C ALA A 304 17.85 24.13 -15.00
N ARG A 305 17.09 23.27 -15.66
CA ARG A 305 17.24 22.98 -17.11
C ARG A 305 16.46 23.93 -18.00
N VAL A 306 15.51 24.66 -17.44
CA VAL A 306 14.70 25.65 -18.15
C VAL A 306 15.37 27.01 -17.97
N ALA A 307 15.71 27.69 -19.07
CA ALA A 307 16.22 29.06 -19.00
C ALA A 307 15.19 29.96 -18.29
N ALA A 308 15.65 30.75 -17.32
CA ALA A 308 14.76 31.68 -16.65
C ALA A 308 14.15 32.64 -17.70
N PRO A 309 12.83 32.80 -17.75
CA PRO A 309 12.24 33.76 -18.67
C PRO A 309 12.78 35.15 -18.30
N ALA A 310 13.34 35.84 -19.29
CA ALA A 310 13.75 37.25 -19.16
C ALA A 310 12.49 38.10 -19.04
N THR A 311 11.88 38.09 -17.86
CA THR A 311 10.73 38.93 -17.56
C THR A 311 11.24 40.19 -16.87
N PRO A 312 11.08 41.38 -17.46
CA PRO A 312 11.27 42.62 -16.71
C PRO A 312 10.30 42.60 -15.53
N SER A 313 10.79 42.89 -14.34
CA SER A 313 9.98 42.99 -13.14
C SER A 313 9.08 44.22 -13.22
N SER A 314 8.05 44.21 -14.05
CA SER A 314 6.99 45.19 -13.99
C SER A 314 5.96 44.68 -12.98
N ARG A 315 5.89 45.30 -11.82
CA ARG A 315 4.75 45.15 -10.91
C ARG A 315 3.50 45.60 -11.68
N PHE A 316 2.67 44.66 -12.11
CA PHE A 316 1.35 44.97 -12.60
C PHE A 316 0.60 45.67 -11.47
N ARG A 317 0.21 46.94 -11.67
CA ARG A 317 -0.73 47.67 -10.84
C ARG A 317 -2.05 47.72 -11.59
N PRO A 318 -3.07 47.00 -11.15
CA PRO A 318 -4.40 47.13 -11.76
C PRO A 318 -4.94 48.55 -11.49
N ASP A 319 -5.31 49.25 -12.56
CA ASP A 319 -5.98 50.55 -12.53
C ASP A 319 -7.52 50.42 -12.37
N ASP A 320 -8.04 49.24 -12.16
CA ASP A 320 -9.46 48.94 -12.20
C ASP A 320 -10.00 48.56 -10.79
N GLN A 321 -11.03 49.28 -10.32
CA GLN A 321 -11.72 49.00 -9.06
C GLN A 321 -12.33 47.58 -9.00
N LEU A 322 -12.71 47.00 -10.16
CA LEU A 322 -13.22 45.63 -10.24
C LEU A 322 -12.11 44.59 -9.94
N LEU A 323 -10.90 44.82 -10.44
CA LEU A 323 -9.75 43.96 -10.15
C LEU A 323 -9.33 44.04 -8.69
N ALA A 324 -9.33 45.26 -8.10
CA ALA A 324 -9.06 45.45 -6.69
C ALA A 324 -10.11 44.77 -5.78
N PHE A 325 -11.37 44.75 -6.19
CA PHE A 325 -12.44 44.03 -5.51
C PHE A 325 -12.21 42.49 -5.60
N LEU A 326 -11.83 41.98 -6.77
CA LEU A 326 -11.60 40.52 -6.99
C LEU A 326 -10.35 40.02 -6.26
N GLU A 327 -9.35 40.89 -6.03
CA GLU A 327 -8.16 40.59 -5.24
C GLU A 327 -8.42 40.61 -3.72
N ALA A 328 -9.51 41.25 -3.29
CA ALA A 328 -9.92 41.33 -1.88
C ALA A 328 -10.90 40.20 -1.45
N LEU A 329 -11.36 39.37 -2.38
CA LEU A 329 -12.20 38.20 -2.15
C LEU A 329 -11.32 36.95 -1.85
#